data_6c2353d8c059d633d44df1b25887aba6
#
_entry.id   6c2353d8c059d633d44df1b25887aba6
#
_cell.length_a   1.000
_cell.length_b   1.000
_cell.length_c   1.000
_cell.angle_alpha   90.00
_cell.angle_beta   90.00
_cell.angle_gamma   90.00
#
_symmetry.space_group_name_H-M   'P 1'
#
loop_
_entity.id
_entity.type
_entity.pdbx_description
1 polymer ?
#
loop_
_entity_poly.entity_id
_entity_poly.type
_entity_poly.pdbx_seq_one_letter_code
_entity_poly.pdbx_strand_id
1 'polypeptide(L)'
;RRQRQMCIRDRFAMSAITALTAQNTTGVTGILNSTPEFLAQQLDAVFTDIYPDAVKIGMVSSQELIRVIAQKLRQYGAKHIVVDPVMVATSGAALLEPDAVTALETELLPLAEVITPNIPEAEILCGHSIKTAADMENAAKEISQKFGCNVLCKGGHNLNDANDLLVLTDGSAAWFNGQRIDNPNTHGTGCTLSSAIASNLAKGYDLETAVRRAKAYISGALAAMLDLGHGSGPMNHAFALDNEWSKEAEA
;
A
#
# COMPACT_ATOMS: atom_id res chain seq x y z
N ARG A 1 10.38 -9.02 -0.30
CA ARG A 1 9.09 -9.39 -0.95
C ARG A 1 8.55 -8.26 -1.83
N ARG A 2 8.57 -6.99 -1.39
CA ARG A 2 8.05 -5.84 -2.16
C ARG A 2 8.81 -5.58 -3.47
N GLN A 3 10.13 -5.72 -3.50
CA GLN A 3 10.92 -5.55 -4.72
C GLN A 3 10.54 -6.54 -5.81
N ARG A 4 10.30 -7.83 -5.46
CA ARG A 4 9.87 -8.84 -6.44
C ARG A 4 8.56 -8.50 -7.12
N GLN A 5 7.61 -7.89 -6.40
CA GLN A 5 6.32 -7.49 -6.96
C GLN A 5 6.45 -6.42 -8.04
N MET A 6 7.40 -5.50 -7.89
CA MET A 6 7.64 -4.42 -8.86
C MET A 6 8.47 -4.93 -10.06
N CYS A 7 9.49 -5.76 -9.83
CA CYS A 7 10.32 -6.33 -10.90
C CYS A 7 9.55 -7.22 -11.87
N ILE A 8 8.56 -8.00 -11.40
CA ILE A 8 7.69 -8.83 -12.22
C ILE A 8 6.92 -8.00 -13.26
N ARG A 9 6.86 -6.67 -13.12
CA ARG A 9 6.07 -5.77 -13.97
C ARG A 9 6.90 -4.83 -14.83
N ASP A 10 8.07 -5.25 -15.27
CA ASP A 10 8.98 -4.50 -16.17
C ASP A 10 9.49 -3.19 -15.55
N ARG A 11 9.69 -3.15 -14.23
CA ARG A 11 10.29 -2.02 -13.54
C ARG A 11 11.37 -2.48 -12.59
N PHE A 12 12.44 -1.69 -12.48
CA PHE A 12 13.47 -1.88 -11.46
C PHE A 12 12.94 -1.36 -10.12
N ALA A 13 12.99 -2.19 -9.09
CA ALA A 13 12.50 -1.84 -7.76
C ALA A 13 13.64 -1.66 -6.78
N MET A 14 13.63 -0.53 -6.09
CA MET A 14 14.52 -0.17 -5.01
C MET A 14 13.75 -0.13 -3.68
N SER A 15 14.43 -0.23 -2.57
CA SER A 15 13.80 -0.10 -1.26
C SER A 15 14.68 0.63 -0.26
N ALA A 16 14.06 1.48 0.54
CA ALA A 16 14.60 1.97 1.81
C ALA A 16 13.86 1.26 2.94
N ILE A 17 14.60 0.65 3.85
CA ILE A 17 14.07 -0.22 4.90
C ILE A 17 13.81 0.62 6.16
N THR A 18 12.56 0.73 6.57
CA THR A 18 12.14 1.41 7.79
C THR A 18 12.25 0.51 9.01
N ALA A 19 11.93 -0.78 8.84
CA ALA A 19 12.05 -1.80 9.88
C ALA A 19 12.31 -3.19 9.26
N LEU A 20 13.09 -4.00 9.95
CA LEU A 20 13.23 -5.43 9.71
C LEU A 20 12.30 -6.20 10.64
N THR A 21 11.61 -7.20 10.13
CA THR A 21 10.75 -8.07 10.92
C THR A 21 11.22 -9.52 10.87
N ALA A 22 11.37 -10.15 12.03
CA ALA A 22 11.44 -11.59 12.14
C ALA A 22 10.01 -12.13 12.08
N GLN A 23 9.56 -12.48 10.87
CA GLN A 23 8.15 -12.78 10.57
C GLN A 23 8.02 -14.04 9.72
N ASN A 24 7.04 -14.86 10.06
CA ASN A 24 6.57 -15.99 9.26
C ASN A 24 5.04 -15.89 9.03
N THR A 25 4.40 -16.94 8.52
CA THR A 25 2.96 -16.95 8.24
C THR A 25 2.10 -16.97 9.50
N THR A 26 2.65 -17.34 10.65
CA THR A 26 1.94 -17.43 11.93
C THR A 26 2.09 -16.20 12.81
N GLY A 27 3.06 -15.31 12.53
CA GLY A 27 3.22 -14.08 13.32
C GLY A 27 4.57 -13.40 13.19
N VAL A 28 4.74 -12.34 13.99
CA VAL A 28 5.96 -11.54 14.11
C VAL A 28 6.58 -11.80 15.46
N THR A 29 7.84 -12.23 15.52
CA THR A 29 8.57 -12.54 16.75
C THR A 29 9.61 -11.50 17.12
N GLY A 30 9.94 -10.57 16.22
CA GLY A 30 10.88 -9.49 16.47
C GLY A 30 10.78 -8.38 15.44
N ILE A 31 11.07 -7.16 15.88
CA ILE A 31 11.10 -5.95 15.03
C ILE A 31 12.39 -5.19 15.35
N LEU A 32 13.14 -4.82 14.33
CA LEU A 32 14.28 -3.94 14.42
C LEU A 32 14.07 -2.72 13.51
N ASN A 33 13.85 -1.57 14.11
CA ASN A 33 13.69 -0.32 13.38
C ASN A 33 15.02 0.18 12.83
N SER A 34 15.00 0.79 11.66
CA SER A 34 16.10 1.60 11.13
C SER A 34 16.24 2.87 11.98
N THR A 35 17.45 3.41 12.08
CA THR A 35 17.60 4.76 12.65
C THR A 35 17.18 5.81 11.61
N PRO A 36 16.74 7.01 12.05
CA PRO A 36 16.42 8.12 11.15
C PRO A 36 17.57 8.47 10.20
N GLU A 37 18.79 8.50 10.72
CA GLU A 37 20.01 8.81 9.96
C GLU A 37 20.29 7.77 8.88
N PHE A 38 20.15 6.47 9.23
CA PHE A 38 20.40 5.41 8.25
C PHE A 38 19.28 5.33 7.20
N LEU A 39 18.04 5.61 7.59
CA LEU A 39 16.95 5.72 6.62
C LEU A 39 17.19 6.89 5.64
N ALA A 40 17.67 8.05 6.15
CA ALA A 40 18.05 9.17 5.30
C ALA A 40 19.12 8.78 4.28
N GLN A 41 20.17 8.08 4.72
CA GLN A 41 21.25 7.59 3.85
C GLN A 41 20.74 6.61 2.78
N GLN A 42 19.81 5.70 3.13
CA GLN A 42 19.20 4.79 2.15
C GLN A 42 18.40 5.56 1.09
N LEU A 43 17.62 6.56 1.51
CA LEU A 43 16.86 7.40 0.60
C LEU A 43 17.79 8.23 -0.30
N ASP A 44 18.82 8.84 0.26
CA ASP A 44 19.83 9.58 -0.51
C ASP A 44 20.51 8.68 -1.56
N ALA A 45 20.92 7.48 -1.18
CA ALA A 45 21.54 6.53 -2.10
C ALA A 45 20.65 6.15 -3.27
N VAL A 46 19.33 6.02 -3.05
CA VAL A 46 18.36 5.74 -4.11
C VAL A 46 18.16 6.96 -5.00
N PHE A 47 17.81 8.12 -4.41
CA PHE A 47 17.42 9.30 -5.17
C PHE A 47 18.57 9.95 -5.96
N THR A 48 19.82 9.78 -5.50
CA THR A 48 21.00 10.37 -6.17
C THR A 48 21.58 9.50 -7.29
N ASP A 49 21.19 8.24 -7.38
CA ASP A 49 21.68 7.31 -8.40
C ASP A 49 20.57 6.98 -9.42
N ILE A 50 19.60 6.15 -9.04
CA ILE A 50 18.46 5.82 -9.90
C ILE A 50 17.22 6.51 -9.36
N TYR A 51 16.89 7.67 -9.93
CA TYR A 51 15.74 8.45 -9.49
C TYR A 51 14.43 7.67 -9.74
N PRO A 52 13.60 7.45 -8.71
CA PRO A 52 12.37 6.65 -8.86
C PRO A 52 11.26 7.42 -9.57
N ASP A 53 10.60 6.78 -10.55
CA ASP A 53 9.44 7.33 -11.25
C ASP A 53 8.19 7.39 -10.36
N ALA A 54 8.10 6.52 -9.35
CA ALA A 54 7.04 6.53 -8.35
C ALA A 54 7.55 5.98 -7.02
N VAL A 55 6.93 6.40 -5.93
CA VAL A 55 7.30 5.98 -4.57
C VAL A 55 6.09 5.36 -3.88
N LYS A 56 6.27 4.18 -3.27
CA LYS A 56 5.26 3.58 -2.38
C LYS A 56 5.76 3.57 -0.95
N ILE A 57 4.96 4.12 -0.07
CA ILE A 57 5.20 4.07 1.37
C ILE A 57 4.17 3.14 2.01
N GLY A 58 4.62 2.25 2.87
CA GLY A 58 3.76 1.38 3.67
C GLY A 58 3.92 1.69 5.15
N MET A 59 4.02 0.66 5.98
CA MET A 59 4.18 0.81 7.42
C MET A 59 5.46 1.59 7.78
N VAL A 60 5.31 2.65 8.55
CA VAL A 60 6.38 3.42 9.18
C VAL A 60 6.03 3.60 10.65
N SER A 61 6.82 3.04 11.54
CA SER A 61 6.45 2.85 12.95
C SER A 61 6.59 4.10 13.82
N SER A 62 7.46 5.04 13.48
CA SER A 62 7.78 6.19 14.36
C SER A 62 7.65 7.53 13.66
N GLN A 63 7.37 8.56 14.48
CA GLN A 63 7.29 9.94 14.05
C GLN A 63 8.57 10.43 13.37
N GLU A 64 9.75 10.07 13.90
CA GLU A 64 11.05 10.48 13.37
C GLU A 64 11.27 9.93 11.96
N LEU A 65 10.95 8.65 11.74
CA LEU A 65 11.07 8.03 10.41
C LEU A 65 10.10 8.65 9.40
N ILE A 66 8.86 8.98 9.81
CA ILE A 66 7.88 9.68 8.98
C ILE A 66 8.42 11.04 8.55
N ARG A 67 9.00 11.81 9.49
CA ARG A 67 9.59 13.13 9.21
C ARG A 67 10.76 13.04 8.24
N VAL A 68 11.65 12.08 8.44
CA VAL A 68 12.77 11.83 7.51
C VAL A 68 12.26 11.52 6.10
N ILE A 69 11.28 10.63 5.98
CA ILE A 69 10.68 10.29 4.66
C ILE A 69 10.09 11.55 4.03
N ALA A 70 9.24 12.28 4.75
CA ALA A 70 8.60 13.48 4.22
C ALA A 70 9.62 14.55 3.81
N GLN A 71 10.67 14.76 4.61
CA GLN A 71 11.76 15.68 4.28
C GLN A 71 12.48 15.27 3.00
N LYS A 72 12.86 13.99 2.86
CA LYS A 72 13.58 13.50 1.68
C LYS A 72 12.72 13.53 0.42
N LEU A 73 11.43 13.20 0.52
CA LEU A 73 10.51 13.29 -0.62
C LEU A 73 10.38 14.75 -1.12
N ARG A 74 10.29 15.73 -0.21
CA ARG A 74 10.30 17.15 -0.57
C ARG A 74 11.65 17.59 -1.16
N GLN A 75 12.76 17.18 -0.53
CA GLN A 75 14.13 17.50 -0.95
C GLN A 75 14.39 17.10 -2.40
N TYR A 76 13.96 15.91 -2.77
CA TYR A 76 14.17 15.35 -4.11
C TYR A 76 13.02 15.62 -5.08
N GLY A 77 11.93 16.27 -4.65
CA GLY A 77 10.77 16.53 -5.51
C GLY A 77 10.13 15.23 -6.03
N ALA A 78 10.02 14.23 -5.17
CA ALA A 78 9.48 12.92 -5.52
C ALA A 78 8.07 13.03 -6.11
N LYS A 79 7.78 12.23 -7.13
CA LYS A 79 6.49 12.21 -7.84
C LYS A 79 5.79 10.87 -7.63
N HIS A 80 4.50 10.84 -7.97
CA HIS A 80 3.67 9.62 -7.92
C HIS A 80 3.81 8.88 -6.58
N ILE A 81 3.59 9.63 -5.49
CA ILE A 81 3.71 9.11 -4.12
C ILE A 81 2.41 8.40 -3.74
N VAL A 82 2.49 7.10 -3.47
CA VAL A 82 1.38 6.25 -3.00
C VAL A 82 1.62 5.91 -1.54
N VAL A 83 0.75 6.36 -0.64
CA VAL A 83 0.84 6.06 0.78
C VAL A 83 -0.24 5.07 1.19
N ASP A 84 0.16 3.91 1.70
CA ASP A 84 -0.71 2.96 2.37
C ASP A 84 -0.64 3.25 3.88
N PRO A 85 -1.64 3.91 4.47
CA PRO A 85 -1.55 4.42 5.83
C PRO A 85 -1.79 3.28 6.84
N VAL A 86 -0.83 2.36 6.94
CA VAL A 86 -0.93 1.17 7.78
C VAL A 86 -0.88 1.59 9.25
N MET A 87 -2.04 1.82 9.86
CA MET A 87 -2.20 2.24 11.26
C MET A 87 -2.68 1.12 12.18
N VAL A 88 -3.38 0.13 11.62
CA VAL A 88 -4.01 -0.95 12.37
C VAL A 88 -3.61 -2.29 11.78
N ALA A 89 -3.23 -3.23 12.64
CA ALA A 89 -2.98 -4.62 12.22
C ALA A 89 -4.30 -5.30 11.82
N THR A 90 -4.21 -6.39 11.05
CA THR A 90 -5.38 -7.23 10.72
C THR A 90 -6.08 -7.78 11.97
N SER A 91 -5.36 -7.89 13.08
CA SER A 91 -5.90 -8.27 14.41
C SER A 91 -6.66 -7.14 15.11
N GLY A 92 -6.68 -5.92 14.57
CA GLY A 92 -7.26 -4.73 15.21
C GLY A 92 -6.33 -3.99 16.18
N ALA A 93 -5.10 -4.47 16.38
CA ALA A 93 -4.14 -3.80 17.26
C ALA A 93 -3.59 -2.53 16.57
N ALA A 94 -3.49 -1.41 17.32
CA ALA A 94 -2.83 -0.21 16.85
C ALA A 94 -1.34 -0.49 16.57
N LEU A 95 -0.88 -0.09 15.40
CA LEU A 95 0.51 -0.25 14.94
C LEU A 95 1.33 1.03 15.07
N LEU A 96 0.66 2.17 15.22
CA LEU A 96 1.27 3.48 15.36
C LEU A 96 0.93 4.09 16.70
N GLU A 97 1.90 4.78 17.28
CA GLU A 97 1.67 5.65 18.44
C GLU A 97 0.96 6.94 18.00
N PRO A 98 0.24 7.65 18.90
CA PRO A 98 -0.50 8.86 18.56
C PRO A 98 0.35 9.94 17.87
N ASP A 99 1.59 10.11 18.29
CA ASP A 99 2.51 11.09 17.70
C ASP A 99 2.90 10.71 16.25
N ALA A 100 3.03 9.43 15.99
CA ALA A 100 3.29 8.93 14.63
C ALA A 100 2.09 9.10 13.72
N VAL A 101 0.85 8.93 14.22
CA VAL A 101 -0.37 9.23 13.47
C VAL A 101 -0.43 10.71 13.11
N THR A 102 -0.15 11.59 14.08
CA THR A 102 -0.11 13.05 13.84
C THR A 102 0.93 13.41 12.77
N ALA A 103 2.14 12.86 12.84
CA ALA A 103 3.17 13.12 11.84
C ALA A 103 2.78 12.57 10.45
N LEU A 104 2.13 11.41 10.40
CA LEU A 104 1.60 10.84 9.16
C LEU A 104 0.60 11.81 8.52
N GLU A 105 -0.40 12.28 9.29
CA GLU A 105 -1.44 13.19 8.82
C GLU A 105 -0.90 14.55 8.37
N THR A 106 0.03 15.14 9.12
CA THR A 106 0.47 16.51 8.90
C THR A 106 1.64 16.63 7.93
N GLU A 107 2.49 15.62 7.83
CA GLU A 107 3.74 15.72 7.09
C GLU A 107 3.82 14.81 5.86
N LEU A 108 3.21 13.64 5.89
CA LEU A 108 3.36 12.64 4.83
C LEU A 108 2.13 12.55 3.90
N LEU A 109 0.90 12.47 4.45
CA LEU A 109 -0.31 12.36 3.63
C LEU A 109 -0.50 13.53 2.66
N PRO A 110 -0.17 14.80 3.01
CA PRO A 110 -0.26 15.93 2.08
C PRO A 110 0.72 15.87 0.90
N LEU A 111 1.71 14.96 0.93
CA LEU A 111 2.64 14.76 -0.18
C LEU A 111 2.18 13.67 -1.14
N ALA A 112 1.16 12.90 -0.76
CA ALA A 112 0.70 11.77 -1.54
C ALA A 112 -0.10 12.23 -2.77
N GLU A 113 0.12 11.56 -3.89
CA GLU A 113 -0.82 11.62 -5.01
C GLU A 113 -2.09 10.84 -4.68
N VAL A 114 -1.93 9.68 -4.02
CA VAL A 114 -3.04 8.86 -3.56
C VAL A 114 -2.70 8.16 -2.25
N ILE A 115 -3.67 8.14 -1.34
CA ILE A 115 -3.63 7.32 -0.13
C ILE A 115 -4.61 6.16 -0.26
N THR A 116 -4.28 5.01 0.37
CA THR A 116 -5.06 3.78 0.21
C THR A 116 -5.55 3.22 1.55
N PRO A 117 -6.37 3.96 2.34
CA PRO A 117 -6.87 3.47 3.62
C PRO A 117 -7.87 2.32 3.43
N ASN A 118 -7.87 1.36 4.36
CA ASN A 118 -9.00 0.47 4.57
C ASN A 118 -10.08 1.17 5.43
N ILE A 119 -11.25 0.53 5.63
CA ILE A 119 -12.35 1.13 6.41
C ILE A 119 -11.91 1.56 7.81
N PRO A 120 -11.27 0.71 8.66
CA PRO A 120 -10.78 1.14 9.97
C PRO A 120 -9.79 2.31 9.92
N GLU A 121 -8.90 2.34 8.94
CA GLU A 121 -7.96 3.43 8.73
C GLU A 121 -8.68 4.72 8.27
N ALA A 122 -9.68 4.60 7.39
CA ALA A 122 -10.49 5.72 6.98
C ALA A 122 -11.32 6.31 8.14
N GLU A 123 -11.87 5.46 9.03
CA GLU A 123 -12.56 5.90 10.25
C GLU A 123 -11.66 6.71 11.18
N ILE A 124 -10.38 6.31 11.31
CA ILE A 124 -9.39 7.08 12.08
C ILE A 124 -9.14 8.43 11.41
N LEU A 125 -8.95 8.47 10.09
CA LEU A 125 -8.62 9.68 9.35
C LEU A 125 -9.76 10.70 9.30
N CYS A 126 -11.03 10.26 9.19
CA CYS A 126 -12.22 11.13 9.19
C CYS A 126 -12.79 11.38 10.59
N GLY A 127 -12.49 10.51 11.59
CA GLY A 127 -12.94 10.66 12.96
C GLY A 127 -14.37 10.15 13.24
N HIS A 128 -14.99 9.43 12.29
CA HIS A 128 -16.33 8.87 12.47
C HIS A 128 -16.49 7.49 11.84
N SER A 129 -17.53 6.74 12.24
CA SER A 129 -17.78 5.38 11.76
C SER A 129 -18.31 5.35 10.33
N ILE A 130 -17.91 4.33 9.58
CA ILE A 130 -18.30 4.06 8.19
C ILE A 130 -19.12 2.76 8.18
N LYS A 131 -20.46 2.85 7.97
CA LYS A 131 -21.36 1.71 8.01
C LYS A 131 -22.06 1.41 6.69
N THR A 132 -22.08 2.36 5.77
CA THR A 132 -22.72 2.26 4.47
C THR A 132 -21.80 2.71 3.35
N ALA A 133 -22.15 2.39 2.10
CA ALA A 133 -21.43 2.90 0.94
C ALA A 133 -21.48 4.44 0.86
N ALA A 134 -22.57 5.06 1.30
CA ALA A 134 -22.68 6.51 1.36
C ALA A 134 -21.75 7.11 2.42
N ASP A 135 -21.61 6.48 3.59
CA ASP A 135 -20.65 6.91 4.62
C ASP A 135 -19.21 6.79 4.08
N MET A 136 -18.89 5.71 3.36
CA MET A 136 -17.58 5.50 2.75
C MET A 136 -17.25 6.59 1.73
N GLU A 137 -18.24 7.00 0.91
CA GLU A 137 -18.06 8.08 -0.06
C GLU A 137 -17.85 9.43 0.62
N ASN A 138 -18.65 9.74 1.64
CA ASN A 138 -18.52 10.97 2.42
C ASN A 138 -17.15 11.02 3.13
N ALA A 139 -16.77 9.96 3.83
CA ALA A 139 -15.49 9.87 4.51
C ALA A 139 -14.31 10.04 3.53
N ALA A 140 -14.35 9.37 2.37
CA ALA A 140 -13.30 9.50 1.38
C ALA A 140 -13.19 10.93 0.82
N LYS A 141 -14.32 11.64 0.61
CA LYS A 141 -14.33 13.06 0.22
C LYS A 141 -13.76 13.97 1.30
N GLU A 142 -14.16 13.77 2.55
CA GLU A 142 -13.62 14.53 3.69
C GLU A 142 -12.11 14.33 3.85
N ILE A 143 -11.64 13.10 3.75
CA ILE A 143 -10.21 12.77 3.81
C ILE A 143 -9.46 13.41 2.64
N SER A 144 -10.01 13.34 1.42
CA SER A 144 -9.41 13.97 0.24
C SER A 144 -9.27 15.49 0.41
N GLN A 145 -10.31 16.14 0.91
CA GLN A 145 -10.27 17.59 1.19
C GLN A 145 -9.30 17.94 2.33
N LYS A 146 -9.29 17.14 3.40
CA LYS A 146 -8.41 17.34 4.57
C LYS A 146 -6.93 17.30 4.19
N PHE A 147 -6.53 16.37 3.34
CA PHE A 147 -5.12 16.15 3.01
C PHE A 147 -4.70 16.67 1.62
N GLY A 148 -5.65 17.10 0.79
CA GLY A 148 -5.38 17.59 -0.56
C GLY A 148 -4.86 16.52 -1.52
N CYS A 149 -5.25 15.25 -1.33
CA CYS A 149 -4.78 14.11 -2.14
C CYS A 149 -5.96 13.22 -2.57
N ASN A 150 -5.73 12.36 -3.57
CA ASN A 150 -6.72 11.36 -3.96
C ASN A 150 -6.81 10.26 -2.91
N VAL A 151 -7.98 9.65 -2.75
CA VAL A 151 -8.24 8.61 -1.75
C VAL A 151 -8.81 7.37 -2.41
N LEU A 152 -8.11 6.25 -2.30
CA LEU A 152 -8.65 4.93 -2.60
C LEU A 152 -9.07 4.26 -1.29
N CYS A 153 -10.32 4.40 -0.91
CA CYS A 153 -10.88 3.71 0.24
C CYS A 153 -11.13 2.24 -0.12
N LYS A 154 -10.43 1.33 0.58
CA LYS A 154 -10.50 -0.12 0.32
C LYS A 154 -11.72 -0.71 1.02
N GLY A 155 -12.58 -1.40 0.27
CA GLY A 155 -13.68 -2.19 0.81
C GLY A 155 -13.23 -3.53 1.41
N GLY A 156 -14.18 -4.46 1.56
CA GLY A 156 -13.88 -5.82 2.03
C GLY A 156 -13.96 -6.04 3.53
N HIS A 157 -14.23 -5.01 4.34
CA HIS A 157 -14.45 -5.09 5.78
C HIS A 157 -15.95 -5.10 6.12
N ASN A 158 -16.70 -6.07 5.59
CA ASN A 158 -18.13 -6.33 5.86
C ASN A 158 -19.17 -5.31 5.31
N LEU A 159 -18.76 -4.27 4.58
CA LEU A 159 -19.71 -3.28 4.04
C LEU A 159 -20.26 -3.63 2.66
N ASN A 160 -19.43 -4.14 1.81
CA ASN A 160 -19.76 -4.59 0.45
C ASN A 160 -18.77 -5.70 0.14
N ASP A 161 -18.98 -6.49 -0.90
CA ASP A 161 -17.97 -7.42 -1.43
C ASP A 161 -16.58 -6.77 -1.44
N ALA A 162 -15.66 -7.06 -2.26
CA ALA A 162 -14.35 -6.39 -2.32
C ALA A 162 -14.39 -5.08 -3.16
N ASN A 163 -15.43 -4.24 -2.99
CA ASN A 163 -15.55 -2.99 -3.76
C ASN A 163 -14.73 -1.87 -3.14
N ASP A 164 -13.89 -1.22 -3.95
CA ASP A 164 -13.07 -0.07 -3.54
C ASP A 164 -13.62 1.20 -4.18
N LEU A 165 -13.47 2.32 -3.48
CA LEU A 165 -13.90 3.64 -3.93
C LEU A 165 -12.69 4.56 -4.10
N LEU A 166 -12.47 5.06 -5.31
CA LEU A 166 -11.52 6.13 -5.58
C LEU A 166 -12.26 7.47 -5.60
N VAL A 167 -11.80 8.41 -4.80
CA VAL A 167 -12.22 9.83 -4.82
C VAL A 167 -11.03 10.67 -5.24
N LEU A 168 -11.22 11.49 -6.27
CA LEU A 168 -10.21 12.42 -6.75
C LEU A 168 -10.31 13.78 -6.04
N THR A 169 -9.26 14.57 -6.11
CA THR A 169 -9.20 15.91 -5.48
C THR A 169 -10.22 16.91 -6.05
N ASP A 170 -10.74 16.67 -7.25
CA ASP A 170 -11.84 17.45 -7.86
C ASP A 170 -13.23 17.05 -7.36
N GLY A 171 -13.31 16.05 -6.46
CA GLY A 171 -14.54 15.52 -5.90
C GLY A 171 -15.22 14.43 -6.73
N SER A 172 -14.68 14.09 -7.90
CA SER A 172 -15.18 12.97 -8.69
C SER A 172 -14.88 11.64 -7.99
N ALA A 173 -15.78 10.66 -8.20
CA ALA A 173 -15.71 9.38 -7.53
C ALA A 173 -15.94 8.22 -8.52
N ALA A 174 -15.16 7.15 -8.37
CA ALA A 174 -15.26 5.96 -9.18
C ALA A 174 -15.24 4.69 -8.31
N TRP A 175 -16.22 3.81 -8.48
CA TRP A 175 -16.26 2.52 -7.82
C TRP A 175 -15.58 1.43 -8.64
N PHE A 176 -14.75 0.65 -7.98
CA PHE A 176 -14.09 -0.53 -8.53
C PHE A 176 -14.68 -1.77 -7.90
N ASN A 177 -15.61 -2.39 -8.60
CA ASN A 177 -16.25 -3.62 -8.14
C ASN A 177 -15.22 -4.76 -8.06
N GLY A 178 -15.37 -5.61 -7.05
CA GLY A 178 -14.57 -6.80 -6.85
C GLY A 178 -15.38 -7.88 -6.17
N GLN A 179 -15.16 -9.12 -6.57
CA GLN A 179 -15.71 -10.26 -5.85
C GLN A 179 -14.72 -10.71 -4.78
N ARG A 180 -15.25 -11.10 -3.63
CA ARG A 180 -14.44 -11.70 -2.57
C ARG A 180 -13.96 -13.08 -3.04
N ILE A 181 -12.66 -13.27 -3.05
CA ILE A 181 -12.04 -14.56 -3.35
C ILE A 181 -11.81 -15.25 -2.01
N ASP A 182 -12.36 -16.45 -1.87
CA ASP A 182 -12.18 -17.28 -0.68
C ASP A 182 -10.77 -17.89 -0.71
N ASN A 183 -9.83 -17.16 -0.13
CA ASN A 183 -8.44 -17.57 0.00
C ASN A 183 -7.94 -17.17 1.40
N PRO A 184 -7.51 -18.10 2.25
CA PRO A 184 -6.96 -17.83 3.57
C PRO A 184 -5.62 -17.06 3.50
N ASN A 185 -4.92 -17.12 2.35
CA ASN A 185 -3.60 -16.54 2.14
C ASN A 185 -3.70 -15.09 1.66
N THR A 186 -4.21 -14.21 2.52
CA THR A 186 -4.45 -12.80 2.22
C THR A 186 -3.34 -11.86 2.72
N HIS A 187 -2.26 -12.41 3.29
CA HIS A 187 -1.18 -11.60 3.84
C HIS A 187 -0.53 -10.71 2.77
N GLY A 188 -0.49 -9.42 3.03
CA GLY A 188 0.13 -8.44 2.15
C GLY A 188 -0.75 -7.95 0.98
N THR A 189 -2.04 -8.26 0.95
CA THR A 189 -2.97 -7.81 -0.11
C THR A 189 -2.98 -6.28 -0.25
N GLY A 190 -3.13 -5.53 0.84
CA GLY A 190 -3.10 -4.05 0.83
C GLY A 190 -1.76 -3.50 0.35
N CYS A 191 -0.65 -4.03 0.89
CA CYS A 191 0.70 -3.63 0.44
C CYS A 191 0.95 -3.95 -1.03
N THR A 192 0.37 -5.03 -1.55
CA THR A 192 0.48 -5.40 -2.97
C THR A 192 -0.35 -4.45 -3.84
N LEU A 193 -1.56 -4.09 -3.42
CA LEU A 193 -2.41 -3.12 -4.12
C LEU A 193 -1.68 -1.79 -4.29
N SER A 194 -1.24 -1.20 -3.20
CA SER A 194 -0.53 0.08 -3.22
C SER A 194 0.78 0.03 -4.02
N SER A 195 1.53 -1.09 -3.95
CA SER A 195 2.73 -1.28 -4.77
C SER A 195 2.42 -1.43 -6.26
N ALA A 196 1.31 -2.11 -6.61
CA ALA A 196 0.88 -2.27 -7.99
C ALA A 196 0.36 -0.94 -8.57
N ILE A 197 -0.32 -0.11 -7.77
CA ILE A 197 -0.71 1.26 -8.16
C ILE A 197 0.54 2.07 -8.49
N ALA A 198 1.50 2.18 -7.57
CA ALA A 198 2.75 2.91 -7.79
C ALA A 198 3.50 2.41 -9.04
N SER A 199 3.56 1.09 -9.26
CA SER A 199 4.18 0.52 -10.45
C SER A 199 3.47 0.92 -11.75
N ASN A 200 2.14 1.04 -11.75
CA ASN A 200 1.38 1.48 -12.92
C ASN A 200 1.52 3.00 -13.14
N LEU A 201 1.54 3.82 -12.10
CA LEU A 201 1.83 5.25 -12.20
C LEU A 201 3.24 5.48 -12.77
N ALA A 202 4.26 4.74 -12.31
CA ALA A 202 5.61 4.75 -12.87
C ALA A 202 5.66 4.39 -14.37
N LYS A 203 4.67 3.65 -14.88
CA LYS A 203 4.50 3.32 -16.30
C LYS A 203 3.79 4.40 -17.10
N GLY A 204 3.35 5.49 -16.45
CA GLY A 204 2.65 6.61 -17.08
C GLY A 204 1.13 6.38 -17.25
N TYR A 205 0.54 5.38 -16.62
CA TYR A 205 -0.93 5.25 -16.59
C TYR A 205 -1.53 6.31 -15.67
N ASP A 206 -2.71 6.82 -16.02
CA ASP A 206 -3.53 7.62 -15.12
C ASP A 206 -3.94 6.84 -13.87
N LEU A 207 -4.34 7.55 -12.81
CA LEU A 207 -4.61 6.95 -11.51
C LEU A 207 -5.76 5.93 -11.55
N GLU A 208 -6.84 6.21 -12.29
CA GLU A 208 -7.98 5.29 -12.40
C GLU A 208 -7.57 3.99 -13.08
N THR A 209 -6.83 4.09 -14.18
CA THR A 209 -6.27 2.93 -14.88
C THR A 209 -5.27 2.18 -14.00
N ALA A 210 -4.42 2.88 -13.25
CA ALA A 210 -3.46 2.28 -12.31
C ALA A 210 -4.18 1.46 -11.22
N VAL A 211 -5.25 1.99 -10.63
CA VAL A 211 -6.08 1.29 -9.64
C VAL A 211 -6.76 0.07 -10.25
N ARG A 212 -7.40 0.21 -11.43
CA ARG A 212 -8.07 -0.90 -12.12
C ARG A 212 -7.11 -2.05 -12.40
N ARG A 213 -5.92 -1.76 -12.91
CA ARG A 213 -4.87 -2.74 -13.19
C ARG A 213 -4.34 -3.40 -11.93
N ALA A 214 -4.13 -2.63 -10.86
CA ALA A 214 -3.68 -3.13 -9.57
C ALA A 214 -4.70 -4.09 -8.95
N LYS A 215 -6.00 -3.74 -9.02
CA LYS A 215 -7.09 -4.59 -8.52
C LYS A 215 -7.20 -5.91 -9.30
N ALA A 216 -7.11 -5.85 -10.63
CA ALA A 216 -7.09 -7.05 -11.47
C ALA A 216 -5.90 -7.97 -11.13
N TYR A 217 -4.73 -7.39 -10.89
CA TYR A 217 -3.55 -8.16 -10.49
C TYR A 217 -3.73 -8.89 -9.16
N ILE A 218 -4.27 -8.21 -8.15
CA ILE A 218 -4.51 -8.84 -6.84
C ILE A 218 -5.52 -9.96 -6.96
N SER A 219 -6.61 -9.74 -7.70
CA SER A 219 -7.61 -10.78 -7.93
C SER A 219 -7.00 -12.02 -8.58
N GLY A 220 -6.14 -11.84 -9.59
CA GLY A 220 -5.42 -12.95 -10.20
C GLY A 220 -4.47 -13.67 -9.24
N ALA A 221 -3.70 -12.91 -8.44
CA ALA A 221 -2.75 -13.48 -7.48
C ALA A 221 -3.44 -14.25 -6.35
N LEU A 222 -4.64 -13.81 -5.93
CA LEU A 222 -5.46 -14.52 -4.95
C LEU A 222 -6.13 -15.76 -5.55
N ALA A 223 -6.67 -15.65 -6.77
CA ALA A 223 -7.34 -16.76 -7.44
C ALA A 223 -6.39 -17.92 -7.78
N ALA A 224 -5.11 -17.64 -7.96
CA ALA A 224 -4.10 -18.65 -8.28
C ALA A 224 -3.70 -19.55 -7.11
N MET A 225 -4.28 -19.38 -5.93
CA MET A 225 -4.15 -20.23 -4.74
C MET A 225 -2.71 -20.74 -4.51
N LEU A 226 -1.99 -20.12 -3.62
CA LEU A 226 -0.66 -20.57 -3.20
C LEU A 226 -0.71 -20.97 -1.73
N ASP A 227 -0.69 -22.25 -1.43
CA ASP A 227 -0.78 -22.78 -0.06
C ASP A 227 0.61 -23.06 0.50
N LEU A 228 1.18 -22.07 1.20
CA LEU A 228 2.51 -22.16 1.80
C LEU A 228 2.48 -21.65 3.25
N GLY A 229 3.04 -22.46 4.15
CA GLY A 229 3.14 -22.13 5.58
C GLY A 229 1.98 -22.69 6.40
N HIS A 230 1.90 -22.29 7.69
CA HIS A 230 0.95 -22.82 8.66
C HIS A 230 -0.09 -21.78 9.11
N GLY A 231 -0.06 -20.58 8.56
CA GLY A 231 -0.97 -19.47 8.85
C GLY A 231 -1.36 -18.72 7.59
N SER A 232 -1.62 -17.42 7.68
CA SER A 232 -1.93 -16.61 6.49
C SER A 232 -0.71 -16.52 5.57
N GLY A 233 -0.71 -17.31 4.51
CA GLY A 233 0.39 -17.44 3.56
C GLY A 233 0.47 -16.30 2.53
N PRO A 234 1.47 -16.35 1.64
CA PRO A 234 1.64 -15.37 0.57
C PRO A 234 0.68 -15.62 -0.59
N MET A 235 0.32 -14.53 -1.30
CA MET A 235 -0.33 -14.63 -2.60
C MET A 235 0.65 -15.13 -3.67
N ASN A 236 0.14 -15.74 -4.73
CA ASN A 236 0.94 -16.14 -5.90
C ASN A 236 1.24 -14.93 -6.79
N HIS A 237 2.34 -14.25 -6.54
CA HIS A 237 2.76 -13.09 -7.34
C HIS A 237 3.23 -13.44 -8.75
N ALA A 238 3.50 -14.71 -9.01
CA ALA A 238 4.00 -15.22 -10.28
C ALA A 238 2.89 -15.79 -11.19
N PHE A 239 1.61 -15.66 -10.80
CA PHE A 239 0.47 -16.31 -11.47
C PHE A 239 0.35 -16.04 -12.98
N ALA A 240 0.90 -14.92 -13.45
CA ALA A 240 0.84 -14.51 -14.85
C ALA A 240 2.21 -14.61 -15.56
N LEU A 241 3.20 -15.28 -14.94
CA LEU A 241 4.49 -15.55 -15.58
C LEU A 241 4.40 -16.85 -16.36
N ASP A 242 4.45 -16.73 -17.69
CA ASP A 242 4.51 -17.88 -18.60
C ASP A 242 5.78 -17.76 -19.46
N ASN A 243 6.85 -18.37 -18.99
CA ASN A 243 8.11 -18.50 -19.72
C ASN A 243 8.79 -19.82 -19.36
N GLU A 244 9.86 -20.19 -20.08
CA GLU A 244 10.57 -21.46 -19.87
C GLU A 244 11.13 -21.66 -18.45
N TRP A 245 11.43 -20.54 -17.74
CA TRP A 245 11.98 -20.55 -16.38
C TRP A 245 10.89 -20.66 -15.30
N SER A 246 9.63 -20.50 -15.66
CA SER A 246 8.49 -20.62 -14.74
C SER A 246 7.84 -22.00 -14.77
N LYS A 247 8.25 -22.87 -15.68
CA LYS A 247 7.75 -24.26 -15.80
C LYS A 247 8.42 -25.11 -14.72
N GLU A 248 7.61 -25.96 -14.08
CA GLU A 248 8.14 -26.98 -13.18
C GLU A 248 9.00 -27.95 -13.94
N ALA A 249 10.05 -28.47 -13.33
CA ALA A 249 10.81 -29.57 -13.91
C ALA A 249 9.86 -30.76 -14.11
N GLU A 250 9.85 -31.34 -15.30
CA GLU A 250 9.16 -32.61 -15.52
C GLU A 250 9.77 -33.66 -14.59
N ALA A 251 8.95 -34.23 -13.70
CA ALA A 251 9.35 -35.21 -12.70
C ALA A 251 9.64 -36.58 -13.31
#